data_2b2480d40bb015a469213ba62cb2b445
#
_entry.id   2b2480d40bb015a469213ba62cb2b445
#
_cell.length_a   1.000
_cell.length_b   1.000
_cell.length_c   1.000
_cell.angle_alpha   90.00
_cell.angle_beta   90.00
_cell.angle_gamma   90.00
#
_symmetry.space_group_name_H-M   'P 1'
#
loop_
_entity.id
_entity.type
_entity.pdbx_description
1 polymer ?
#
loop_
_entity_poly.entity_id
_entity_poly.type
_entity_poly.pdbx_seq_one_letter_code
_entity_poly.pdbx_strand_id
1 'polypeptide(L)'
;MTLHGLGIGWRPEISGIIAQLNKPTFCEVIAESIGDSVPPQLAALGVPVITHGISLSLGGAEPVQQSRIDHMARTATLLGSPLASEHIAFVRAGGLEAGHLLPVPRTYESIDALVRNITRTRDGLPVPFAVENIAALFDWPDDELTEGEFLAEIIERTGVLLVLDIANVYANALNRRLDPWTELNRLPLDRIAYCHIAGGSIHDGMYHDTHTDPIPEPVLELLTRFTAGGRRPAIMLERDGNYPPALELLDELDAIADAAGLDRITADTVWSRP
;
A
#
# COMPACT_ATOMS: atom_id res chain seq x y z
N MET A 1 -16.66 5.85 -5.54
CA MET A 1 -16.76 4.40 -5.84
C MET A 1 -16.10 3.68 -4.68
N THR A 2 -16.73 2.69 -4.10
CA THR A 2 -16.11 1.89 -3.01
C THR A 2 -15.38 0.72 -3.64
N LEU A 3 -14.08 0.60 -3.36
CA LEU A 3 -13.28 -0.56 -3.76
C LEU A 3 -13.75 -1.80 -2.99
N HIS A 4 -13.65 -2.98 -3.59
CA HIS A 4 -14.04 -4.24 -2.98
C HIS A 4 -13.28 -5.41 -3.61
N GLY A 5 -13.30 -6.56 -2.95
CA GLY A 5 -12.73 -7.80 -3.47
C GLY A 5 -11.21 -7.82 -3.49
N LEU A 6 -10.65 -8.68 -4.34
CA LEU A 6 -9.20 -8.90 -4.46
C LEU A 6 -8.65 -8.18 -5.68
N GLY A 7 -7.58 -7.42 -5.48
CA GLY A 7 -6.78 -6.74 -6.50
C GLY A 7 -5.34 -7.23 -6.51
N ILE A 8 -4.56 -6.67 -7.43
CA ILE A 8 -3.13 -6.95 -7.56
C ILE A 8 -2.39 -5.70 -8.05
N GLY A 9 -1.20 -5.47 -7.52
CA GLY A 9 -0.25 -4.49 -8.02
C GLY A 9 0.16 -4.82 -9.46
N TRP A 10 -0.13 -3.93 -10.40
CA TRP A 10 0.25 -4.14 -11.78
C TRP A 10 1.72 -3.77 -11.99
N ARG A 11 2.48 -4.72 -12.49
CA ARG A 11 3.88 -4.53 -12.90
C ARG A 11 4.04 -5.09 -14.31
N PRO A 12 4.85 -4.47 -15.19
CA PRO A 12 5.05 -4.95 -16.57
C PRO A 12 5.46 -6.41 -16.65
N GLU A 13 6.30 -6.87 -15.70
CA GLU A 13 6.87 -8.22 -15.65
C GLU A 13 5.83 -9.32 -15.50
N ILE A 14 4.77 -9.04 -14.75
CA ILE A 14 3.67 -10.00 -14.49
C ILE A 14 2.38 -9.65 -15.23
N SER A 15 2.42 -8.66 -16.13
CA SER A 15 1.24 -8.21 -16.87
C SER A 15 0.57 -9.33 -17.66
N GLY A 16 1.35 -10.28 -18.21
CA GLY A 16 0.85 -11.46 -18.90
C GLY A 16 0.08 -12.44 -18.01
N ILE A 17 0.46 -12.55 -16.73
CA ILE A 17 -0.25 -13.37 -15.74
C ILE A 17 -1.54 -12.63 -15.33
N ILE A 18 -1.45 -11.35 -15.02
CA ILE A 18 -2.59 -10.53 -14.60
C ILE A 18 -3.70 -10.50 -15.68
N ALA A 19 -3.31 -10.45 -16.96
CA ALA A 19 -4.25 -10.48 -18.09
C ALA A 19 -5.08 -11.77 -18.18
N GLN A 20 -4.69 -12.83 -17.49
CA GLN A 20 -5.37 -14.12 -17.50
C GLN A 20 -6.16 -14.37 -16.20
N LEU A 21 -6.07 -13.46 -15.23
CA LEU A 21 -6.89 -13.55 -14.02
C LEU A 21 -8.38 -13.38 -14.37
N ASN A 22 -9.22 -14.10 -13.66
CA ASN A 22 -10.67 -13.98 -13.81
C ASN A 22 -11.17 -12.71 -13.11
N LYS A 23 -10.96 -11.55 -13.76
CA LYS A 23 -11.42 -10.23 -13.34
C LYS A 23 -10.94 -9.85 -11.92
N PRO A 24 -9.67 -9.49 -11.73
CA PRO A 24 -9.28 -8.75 -10.54
C PRO A 24 -10.24 -7.56 -10.38
N THR A 25 -10.65 -7.26 -9.16
CA THR A 25 -11.68 -6.22 -8.95
C THR A 25 -11.10 -4.82 -9.14
N PHE A 26 -9.79 -4.67 -9.04
CA PHE A 26 -9.00 -3.47 -9.31
C PHE A 26 -7.52 -3.84 -9.46
N CYS A 27 -6.76 -2.90 -10.00
CA CYS A 27 -5.30 -2.94 -9.99
C CYS A 27 -4.75 -1.67 -9.37
N GLU A 28 -3.48 -1.70 -9.03
CA GLU A 28 -2.73 -0.52 -8.62
C GLU A 28 -1.45 -0.40 -9.44
N VAL A 29 -1.03 0.82 -9.70
CA VAL A 29 0.25 1.12 -10.35
C VAL A 29 1.05 2.12 -9.54
N ILE A 30 2.37 1.99 -9.59
CA ILE A 30 3.28 3.02 -9.08
C ILE A 30 3.21 4.21 -10.04
N ALA A 31 2.80 5.36 -9.52
CA ALA A 31 2.58 6.59 -10.31
C ALA A 31 3.81 6.96 -11.14
N GLU A 32 4.99 6.83 -10.54
CA GLU A 32 6.28 7.16 -11.15
C GLU A 32 6.66 6.25 -12.32
N SER A 33 6.04 5.07 -12.43
CA SER A 33 6.25 4.14 -13.54
C SER A 33 5.40 4.45 -14.78
N ILE A 34 4.41 5.35 -14.65
CA ILE A 34 3.50 5.70 -15.73
C ILE A 34 4.00 6.97 -16.43
N GLY A 35 4.25 6.84 -17.74
CA GLY A 35 4.61 7.96 -18.60
C GLY A 35 3.39 8.71 -19.16
N ASP A 36 3.54 9.21 -20.39
CA ASP A 36 2.51 10.02 -21.04
C ASP A 36 1.32 9.22 -21.61
N SER A 37 1.35 7.89 -21.51
CA SER A 37 0.29 7.02 -22.02
C SER A 37 0.08 5.80 -21.13
N VAL A 38 -1.17 5.31 -21.08
CA VAL A 38 -1.51 4.08 -20.38
C VAL A 38 -0.89 2.89 -21.10
N PRO A 39 -0.15 2.00 -20.41
CA PRO A 39 0.34 0.76 -21.04
C PRO A 39 -0.83 -0.04 -21.63
N PRO A 40 -0.73 -0.51 -22.90
CA PRO A 40 -1.84 -1.23 -23.55
C PRO A 40 -2.33 -2.45 -22.77
N GLN A 41 -1.41 -3.18 -22.12
CA GLN A 41 -1.74 -4.35 -21.30
C GLN A 41 -2.58 -3.96 -20.06
N LEU A 42 -2.27 -2.83 -19.44
CA LEU A 42 -3.04 -2.29 -18.32
C LEU A 42 -4.43 -1.82 -18.77
N ALA A 43 -4.49 -1.08 -19.88
CA ALA A 43 -5.75 -0.59 -20.45
C ALA A 43 -6.70 -1.74 -20.84
N ALA A 44 -6.15 -2.87 -21.31
CA ALA A 44 -6.92 -4.04 -21.74
C ALA A 44 -7.62 -4.77 -20.55
N LEU A 45 -7.19 -4.56 -19.30
CA LEU A 45 -7.81 -5.20 -18.14
C LEU A 45 -9.24 -4.70 -17.90
N GLY A 46 -9.54 -3.45 -18.23
CA GLY A 46 -10.88 -2.87 -18.09
C GLY A 46 -11.37 -2.79 -16.62
N VAL A 47 -10.45 -2.75 -15.67
CA VAL A 47 -10.74 -2.65 -14.22
C VAL A 47 -10.32 -1.27 -13.70
N PRO A 48 -10.86 -0.81 -12.56
CA PRO A 48 -10.35 0.39 -11.88
C PRO A 48 -8.87 0.26 -11.58
N VAL A 49 -8.10 1.34 -11.82
CA VAL A 49 -6.66 1.38 -11.52
C VAL A 49 -6.39 2.49 -10.53
N ILE A 50 -5.83 2.14 -9.37
CA ILE A 50 -5.40 3.09 -8.33
C ILE A 50 -4.02 3.64 -8.71
N THR A 51 -3.81 4.93 -8.47
CA THR A 51 -2.51 5.58 -8.62
C THR A 51 -1.82 5.66 -7.26
N HIS A 52 -0.76 4.89 -7.07
CA HIS A 52 0.03 4.86 -5.83
C HIS A 52 1.39 5.52 -6.04
N GLY A 53 1.77 6.42 -5.16
CA GLY A 53 3.03 7.15 -5.22
C GLY A 53 4.05 6.64 -4.20
N ILE A 54 5.32 6.82 -4.54
CA ILE A 54 6.45 6.45 -3.66
C ILE A 54 7.42 7.62 -3.46
N SER A 55 7.14 8.76 -4.03
CA SER A 55 8.14 9.83 -4.16
C SER A 55 7.70 11.21 -3.71
N LEU A 56 6.49 11.38 -3.17
CA LEU A 56 6.05 12.70 -2.69
C LEU A 56 6.83 13.17 -1.47
N SER A 57 7.25 12.24 -0.59
CA SER A 57 7.95 12.58 0.66
C SER A 57 7.05 13.39 1.61
N LEU A 58 5.86 12.89 1.90
CA LEU A 58 4.85 13.57 2.73
C LEU A 58 5.40 13.97 4.10
N GLY A 59 6.26 13.12 4.69
CA GLY A 59 6.91 13.35 5.97
C GLY A 59 8.12 14.28 5.94
N GLY A 60 8.46 14.84 4.77
CA GLY A 60 9.56 15.80 4.65
C GLY A 60 9.25 17.12 5.38
N ALA A 61 10.28 17.73 5.98
CA ALA A 61 10.16 19.07 6.55
C ALA A 61 9.90 20.14 5.47
N GLU A 62 10.37 19.89 4.25
CA GLU A 62 10.17 20.76 3.08
C GLU A 62 8.77 20.52 2.48
N PRO A 63 8.17 21.53 1.82
CA PRO A 63 6.93 21.34 1.08
C PRO A 63 7.11 20.32 -0.05
N VAL A 64 6.10 19.48 -0.29
CA VAL A 64 6.06 18.58 -1.45
C VAL A 64 6.26 19.38 -2.73
N GLN A 65 7.15 18.90 -3.59
CA GLN A 65 7.45 19.55 -4.87
C GLN A 65 6.22 19.53 -5.79
N GLN A 66 5.85 20.69 -6.34
CA GLN A 66 4.68 20.83 -7.18
C GLN A 66 4.72 19.91 -8.41
N SER A 67 5.88 19.74 -9.02
CA SER A 67 6.05 18.85 -10.19
C SER A 67 5.68 17.39 -9.91
N ARG A 68 5.89 16.91 -8.67
CA ARG A 68 5.53 15.55 -8.26
C ARG A 68 4.02 15.43 -8.03
N ILE A 69 3.39 16.44 -7.42
CA ILE A 69 1.92 16.50 -7.31
C ILE A 69 1.30 16.54 -8.70
N ASP A 70 1.83 17.37 -9.60
CA ASP A 70 1.34 17.48 -10.97
C ASP A 70 1.49 16.17 -11.74
N HIS A 71 2.58 15.42 -11.51
CA HIS A 71 2.77 14.10 -12.13
C HIS A 71 1.71 13.12 -11.63
N MET A 72 1.51 13.00 -10.32
CA MET A 72 0.49 12.13 -9.73
C MET A 72 -0.92 12.52 -10.22
N ALA A 73 -1.24 13.80 -10.28
CA ALA A 73 -2.53 14.29 -10.77
C ALA A 73 -2.76 13.95 -12.26
N ARG A 74 -1.72 14.11 -13.11
CA ARG A 74 -1.79 13.69 -14.53
C ARG A 74 -1.97 12.19 -14.65
N THR A 75 -1.23 11.39 -13.90
CA THR A 75 -1.34 9.91 -13.88
C THR A 75 -2.73 9.49 -13.47
N ALA A 76 -3.26 10.04 -12.36
CA ALA A 76 -4.61 9.73 -11.90
C ALA A 76 -5.68 10.10 -12.94
N THR A 77 -5.52 11.23 -13.62
CA THR A 77 -6.42 11.66 -14.70
C THR A 77 -6.32 10.72 -15.91
N LEU A 78 -5.10 10.39 -16.32
CA LEU A 78 -4.83 9.52 -17.47
C LEU A 78 -5.44 8.13 -17.31
N LEU A 79 -5.34 7.58 -16.08
CA LEU A 79 -5.87 6.26 -15.72
C LEU A 79 -7.37 6.28 -15.39
N GLY A 80 -7.97 7.45 -15.19
CA GLY A 80 -9.30 7.55 -14.59
C GLY A 80 -9.37 6.95 -13.19
N SER A 81 -8.30 7.10 -12.42
CA SER A 81 -8.16 6.49 -11.09
C SER A 81 -9.29 6.91 -10.16
N PRO A 82 -9.87 5.98 -9.38
CA PRO A 82 -10.86 6.33 -8.38
C PRO A 82 -10.25 6.92 -7.11
N LEU A 83 -8.95 6.73 -6.90
CA LEU A 83 -8.19 7.09 -5.70
C LEU A 83 -6.71 7.28 -6.06
N ALA A 84 -6.03 8.16 -5.34
CA ALA A 84 -4.57 8.23 -5.29
C ALA A 84 -4.09 7.98 -3.86
N SER A 85 -2.88 7.41 -3.70
CA SER A 85 -2.30 7.12 -2.38
C SER A 85 -0.80 7.36 -2.35
N GLU A 86 -0.24 7.53 -1.15
CA GLU A 86 1.19 7.72 -0.90
C GLU A 86 1.54 7.36 0.56
N HIS A 87 2.80 7.07 0.82
CA HIS A 87 3.30 6.64 2.12
C HIS A 87 3.47 7.77 3.13
N ILE A 88 3.26 7.47 4.42
CA ILE A 88 3.65 8.32 5.55
C ILE A 88 5.17 8.16 5.80
N ALA A 89 5.94 8.71 4.90
CA ALA A 89 7.40 8.59 4.91
C ALA A 89 8.06 9.87 4.39
N PHE A 90 9.35 10.00 4.62
CA PHE A 90 10.16 10.94 3.87
C PHE A 90 11.21 10.18 3.04
N VAL A 91 11.48 10.65 1.84
CA VAL A 91 12.41 10.02 0.89
C VAL A 91 13.51 10.99 0.45
N ARG A 92 13.44 12.24 0.90
CA ARG A 92 14.44 13.26 0.57
C ARG A 92 14.54 14.35 1.63
N ALA A 93 15.70 14.99 1.69
CA ALA A 93 15.95 16.19 2.48
C ALA A 93 17.12 16.98 1.87
N GLY A 94 17.03 18.32 1.82
CA GLY A 94 18.12 19.19 1.35
C GLY A 94 18.55 18.90 -0.10
N GLY A 95 17.67 18.43 -0.96
CA GLY A 95 17.98 18.06 -2.34
C GLY A 95 18.64 16.69 -2.51
N LEU A 96 18.82 15.91 -1.44
CA LEU A 96 19.32 14.54 -1.47
C LEU A 96 18.16 13.56 -1.41
N GLU A 97 18.21 12.52 -2.25
CA GLU A 97 17.25 11.39 -2.23
C GLU A 97 17.82 10.28 -1.35
N ALA A 98 16.97 9.73 -0.47
CA ALA A 98 17.37 8.60 0.39
C ALA A 98 17.36 7.27 -0.36
N GLY A 99 16.61 7.17 -1.46
CA GLY A 99 16.42 5.93 -2.23
C GLY A 99 15.62 4.87 -1.47
N HIS A 100 14.99 5.23 -0.37
CA HIS A 100 14.19 4.36 0.48
C HIS A 100 13.15 5.18 1.24
N LEU A 101 12.06 4.53 1.68
CA LEU A 101 11.06 5.11 2.57
C LEU A 101 11.63 5.16 3.99
N LEU A 102 11.78 6.35 4.54
CA LEU A 102 12.29 6.55 5.90
C LEU A 102 11.14 6.92 6.84
N PRO A 103 11.13 6.34 8.06
CA PRO A 103 10.09 6.61 9.05
C PRO A 103 10.18 8.06 9.55
N VAL A 104 9.02 8.69 9.68
CA VAL A 104 8.87 10.03 10.26
C VAL A 104 8.87 9.91 11.79
N PRO A 105 9.56 10.80 12.54
CA PRO A 105 9.41 10.87 13.99
C PRO A 105 7.94 11.08 14.37
N ARG A 106 7.40 10.27 15.27
CA ARG A 106 6.00 10.36 15.69
C ARG A 106 5.80 11.44 16.75
N THR A 107 6.05 12.68 16.35
CA THR A 107 5.91 13.87 17.18
C THR A 107 4.79 14.78 16.67
N TYR A 108 4.26 15.64 17.53
CA TYR A 108 3.26 16.64 17.11
C TYR A 108 3.83 17.62 16.07
N GLU A 109 5.12 17.94 16.13
CA GLU A 109 5.78 18.79 15.12
C GLU A 109 5.80 18.12 13.75
N SER A 110 6.08 16.82 13.71
CA SER A 110 6.05 16.03 12.47
C SER A 110 4.63 15.91 11.91
N ILE A 111 3.61 15.79 12.77
CA ILE A 111 2.21 15.82 12.34
C ILE A 111 1.89 17.16 11.65
N ASP A 112 2.35 18.29 12.18
CA ASP A 112 2.13 19.59 11.55
C ASP A 112 2.76 19.66 10.14
N ALA A 113 3.95 19.10 9.95
CA ALA A 113 4.59 19.01 8.65
C ALA A 113 3.80 18.12 7.69
N LEU A 114 3.41 16.92 8.14
CA LEU A 114 2.60 15.98 7.38
C LEU A 114 1.25 16.57 6.98
N VAL A 115 0.54 17.21 7.91
CA VAL A 115 -0.77 17.84 7.63
C VAL A 115 -0.65 18.92 6.54
N ARG A 116 0.41 19.76 6.58
CA ARG A 116 0.67 20.73 5.50
C ARG A 116 0.91 20.06 4.16
N ASN A 117 1.76 19.04 4.12
CA ASN A 117 2.14 18.34 2.89
C ASN A 117 0.99 17.50 2.32
N ILE A 118 0.27 16.78 3.16
CA ILE A 118 -0.91 15.99 2.76
C ILE A 118 -2.01 16.91 2.23
N THR A 119 -2.32 18.00 2.93
CA THR A 119 -3.34 18.96 2.48
C THR A 119 -2.98 19.57 1.13
N ARG A 120 -1.71 20.00 0.98
CA ARG A 120 -1.21 20.52 -0.30
C ARG A 120 -1.34 19.51 -1.43
N THR A 121 -0.98 18.24 -1.18
CA THR A 121 -1.07 17.15 -2.15
C THR A 121 -2.53 16.89 -2.50
N ARG A 122 -3.37 16.64 -1.51
CA ARG A 122 -4.81 16.38 -1.68
C ARG A 122 -5.49 17.47 -2.52
N ASP A 123 -5.22 18.73 -2.21
CA ASP A 123 -5.84 19.86 -2.90
C ASP A 123 -5.36 20.02 -4.36
N GLY A 124 -4.21 19.42 -4.71
CA GLY A 124 -3.68 19.36 -6.07
C GLY A 124 -4.14 18.15 -6.88
N LEU A 125 -4.85 17.18 -6.26
CA LEU A 125 -5.28 15.95 -6.93
C LEU A 125 -6.74 16.02 -7.40
N PRO A 126 -7.07 15.42 -8.57
CA PRO A 126 -8.44 15.37 -9.09
C PRO A 126 -9.31 14.28 -8.45
N VAL A 127 -8.74 13.46 -7.55
CA VAL A 127 -9.37 12.29 -6.94
C VAL A 127 -9.15 12.28 -5.43
N PRO A 128 -9.94 11.53 -4.64
CA PRO A 128 -9.66 11.32 -3.22
C PRO A 128 -8.23 10.84 -2.98
N PHE A 129 -7.70 11.16 -1.80
CA PHE A 129 -6.33 10.81 -1.42
C PHE A 129 -6.32 9.93 -0.17
N ALA A 130 -5.45 8.95 -0.15
CA ALA A 130 -5.20 8.06 0.97
C ALA A 130 -3.71 8.09 1.36
N VAL A 131 -3.43 7.76 2.61
CA VAL A 131 -2.06 7.64 3.14
C VAL A 131 -1.84 6.25 3.69
N GLU A 132 -0.61 5.76 3.59
CA GLU A 132 -0.23 4.40 3.95
C GLU A 132 0.74 4.36 5.12
N ASN A 133 0.52 3.38 6.03
CA ASN A 133 1.47 3.02 7.07
C ASN A 133 2.65 2.26 6.47
N ILE A 134 3.86 2.52 6.95
CA ILE A 134 5.09 1.92 6.42
C ILE A 134 5.73 0.91 7.38
N ALA A 135 6.51 -0.02 6.84
CA ALA A 135 7.45 -0.81 7.63
C ALA A 135 8.65 0.08 8.04
N ALA A 136 8.87 0.21 9.34
CA ALA A 136 9.95 1.00 9.91
C ALA A 136 10.98 0.11 10.61
N LEU A 137 12.23 0.15 10.16
CA LEU A 137 13.31 -0.64 10.74
C LEU A 137 13.84 -0.08 12.07
N PHE A 138 13.46 1.13 12.42
CA PHE A 138 13.85 1.77 13.68
C PHE A 138 12.78 2.75 14.15
N ASP A 139 12.82 3.08 15.44
CA ASP A 139 12.04 4.15 16.06
C ASP A 139 12.94 5.33 16.37
N TRP A 140 12.38 6.53 16.32
CA TRP A 140 13.10 7.72 16.75
C TRP A 140 13.09 7.83 18.27
N PRO A 141 14.22 8.24 18.90
CA PRO A 141 14.29 8.38 20.37
C PRO A 141 13.27 9.38 20.94
N ASP A 142 12.86 10.33 20.12
CA ASP A 142 11.95 11.42 20.51
C ASP A 142 10.49 11.15 20.13
N ASP A 143 10.13 9.90 19.78
CA ASP A 143 8.74 9.53 19.51
C ASP A 143 7.84 9.81 20.72
N GLU A 144 6.80 10.61 20.52
CA GLU A 144 5.81 11.02 21.53
C GLU A 144 4.54 10.17 21.47
N LEU A 145 4.25 9.58 20.32
CA LEU A 145 3.00 8.91 19.99
C LEU A 145 3.24 7.47 19.53
N THR A 146 2.27 6.60 19.79
CA THR A 146 2.19 5.32 19.10
C THR A 146 1.85 5.51 17.62
N GLU A 147 2.08 4.51 16.79
CA GLU A 147 1.74 4.57 15.36
C GLU A 147 0.24 4.84 15.15
N GLY A 148 -0.61 4.17 15.94
CA GLY A 148 -2.06 4.35 15.88
C GLY A 148 -2.51 5.77 16.21
N GLU A 149 -1.98 6.37 17.29
CA GLU A 149 -2.27 7.76 17.67
C GLU A 149 -1.77 8.73 16.60
N PHE A 150 -0.57 8.49 16.07
CA PHE A 150 0.03 9.32 15.02
C PHE A 150 -0.81 9.35 13.75
N LEU A 151 -1.20 8.17 13.23
CA LEU A 151 -2.03 8.06 12.04
C LEU A 151 -3.45 8.59 12.27
N ALA A 152 -4.04 8.33 13.44
CA ALA A 152 -5.37 8.86 13.76
C ALA A 152 -5.40 10.39 13.75
N GLU A 153 -4.43 11.05 14.36
CA GLU A 153 -4.31 12.51 14.39
C GLU A 153 -4.11 13.10 12.98
N ILE A 154 -3.26 12.48 12.15
CA ILE A 154 -3.05 12.90 10.76
C ILE A 154 -4.35 12.81 9.97
N ILE A 155 -5.04 11.69 10.05
CA ILE A 155 -6.26 11.42 9.31
C ILE A 155 -7.40 12.33 9.79
N GLU A 156 -7.53 12.55 11.10
CA GLU A 156 -8.53 13.47 11.66
C GLU A 156 -8.31 14.90 11.14
N ARG A 157 -7.07 15.40 11.16
CA ARG A 157 -6.74 16.76 10.75
C ARG A 157 -6.80 16.99 9.24
N THR A 158 -6.58 15.96 8.44
CA THR A 158 -6.53 16.08 6.98
C THR A 158 -7.77 15.58 6.27
N GLY A 159 -8.54 14.68 6.89
CA GLY A 159 -9.71 14.04 6.28
C GLY A 159 -9.38 13.01 5.18
N VAL A 160 -8.11 12.63 4.99
CA VAL A 160 -7.71 11.60 4.03
C VAL A 160 -8.13 10.21 4.48
N LEU A 161 -8.02 9.24 3.57
CA LEU A 161 -8.28 7.84 3.84
C LEU A 161 -6.98 7.10 4.22
N LEU A 162 -7.12 5.87 4.69
CA LEU A 162 -6.00 4.98 5.02
C LEU A 162 -5.87 3.88 3.96
N VAL A 163 -4.69 3.68 3.43
CA VAL A 163 -4.26 2.40 2.89
C VAL A 163 -3.66 1.63 4.05
N LEU A 164 -4.31 0.55 4.45
CA LEU A 164 -3.81 -0.30 5.52
C LEU A 164 -2.91 -1.39 4.93
N ASP A 165 -1.60 -1.25 5.11
CA ASP A 165 -0.71 -2.37 4.83
C ASP A 165 -0.60 -3.28 6.06
N ILE A 166 -1.10 -4.52 5.91
CA ILE A 166 -1.16 -5.54 6.96
C ILE A 166 0.21 -6.16 7.21
N ALA A 167 1.02 -6.29 6.15
CA ALA A 167 2.38 -6.82 6.27
C ALA A 167 3.29 -5.83 7.02
N ASN A 168 3.13 -4.52 6.80
CA ASN A 168 3.83 -3.47 7.52
C ASN A 168 3.47 -3.46 9.02
N VAL A 169 2.20 -3.65 9.36
CA VAL A 169 1.79 -3.82 10.77
C VAL A 169 2.48 -5.03 11.39
N TYR A 170 2.48 -6.16 10.68
CA TYR A 170 3.17 -7.38 11.14
C TYR A 170 4.67 -7.15 11.31
N ALA A 171 5.35 -6.58 10.31
CA ALA A 171 6.78 -6.28 10.34
C ALA A 171 7.15 -5.39 11.53
N ASN A 172 6.42 -4.30 11.71
CA ASN A 172 6.62 -3.35 12.79
C ASN A 172 6.45 -4.02 14.16
N ALA A 173 5.38 -4.79 14.35
CA ALA A 173 5.12 -5.48 15.61
C ALA A 173 6.18 -6.54 15.90
N LEU A 174 6.56 -7.36 14.93
CA LEU A 174 7.58 -8.40 15.09
C LEU A 174 8.93 -7.81 15.49
N ASN A 175 9.39 -6.77 14.79
CA ASN A 175 10.67 -6.11 15.04
C ASN A 175 10.71 -5.44 16.42
N ARG A 176 9.56 -4.97 16.92
CA ARG A 176 9.41 -4.34 18.25
C ARG A 176 8.99 -5.31 19.35
N ARG A 177 8.80 -6.59 19.04
CA ARG A 177 8.31 -7.63 19.97
C ARG A 177 6.95 -7.27 20.59
N LEU A 178 6.07 -6.71 19.77
CA LEU A 178 4.68 -6.38 20.10
C LEU A 178 3.73 -7.43 19.51
N ASP A 179 2.47 -7.40 19.94
CA ASP A 179 1.43 -8.25 19.37
C ASP A 179 0.83 -7.56 18.12
N PRO A 180 0.98 -8.16 16.90
CA PRO A 180 0.48 -7.53 15.67
C PRO A 180 -1.01 -7.23 15.67
N TRP A 181 -1.81 -8.06 16.34
CA TRP A 181 -3.25 -7.83 16.46
C TRP A 181 -3.58 -6.59 17.30
N THR A 182 -2.86 -6.40 18.38
CA THR A 182 -3.02 -5.23 19.23
C THR A 182 -2.65 -3.96 18.48
N GLU A 183 -1.53 -3.97 17.75
CA GLU A 183 -1.10 -2.81 16.97
C GLU A 183 -2.07 -2.49 15.82
N LEU A 184 -2.54 -3.51 15.10
CA LEU A 184 -3.53 -3.33 14.05
C LEU A 184 -4.82 -2.67 14.56
N ASN A 185 -5.32 -3.07 15.74
CA ASN A 185 -6.55 -2.50 16.31
C ASN A 185 -6.40 -1.08 16.87
N ARG A 186 -5.18 -0.55 16.97
CA ARG A 186 -4.93 0.85 17.34
C ARG A 186 -5.06 1.80 16.16
N LEU A 187 -5.04 1.27 14.92
CA LEU A 187 -5.11 2.07 13.70
C LEU A 187 -6.54 2.58 13.47
N PRO A 188 -6.73 3.67 12.72
CA PRO A 188 -8.04 4.25 12.39
C PRO A 188 -8.78 3.41 11.33
N LEU A 189 -9.25 2.20 11.71
CA LEU A 189 -9.79 1.18 10.85
C LEU A 189 -11.10 1.55 10.14
N ASP A 190 -11.79 2.58 10.61
CA ASP A 190 -13.01 3.15 9.99
C ASP A 190 -12.69 4.05 8.78
N ARG A 191 -11.41 4.34 8.55
CA ARG A 191 -10.93 5.20 7.45
C ARG A 191 -10.27 4.43 6.32
N ILE A 192 -10.29 3.12 6.35
CA ILE A 192 -9.66 2.27 5.34
C ILE A 192 -10.33 2.46 3.98
N ALA A 193 -9.52 2.79 2.97
CA ALA A 193 -9.90 2.79 1.56
C ALA A 193 -9.73 1.39 0.94
N TYR A 194 -8.60 0.78 1.19
CA TYR A 194 -8.24 -0.59 0.81
C TYR A 194 -7.02 -1.04 1.62
N CYS A 195 -6.66 -2.32 1.49
CA CYS A 195 -5.53 -2.91 2.19
C CYS A 195 -4.47 -3.40 1.21
N HIS A 196 -3.19 -3.20 1.57
CA HIS A 196 -2.07 -3.92 0.99
C HIS A 196 -1.78 -5.17 1.81
N ILE A 197 -1.24 -6.19 1.14
CA ILE A 197 -0.64 -7.36 1.73
C ILE A 197 0.54 -7.80 0.87
N ALA A 198 1.67 -8.06 1.50
CA ALA A 198 2.91 -8.41 0.84
C ALA A 198 3.68 -9.48 1.64
N GLY A 199 4.70 -10.04 1.02
CA GLY A 199 5.64 -10.91 1.69
C GLY A 199 6.93 -10.18 2.06
N GLY A 200 7.61 -10.72 3.06
CA GLY A 200 8.89 -10.22 3.51
C GLY A 200 9.76 -11.33 4.08
N SER A 201 10.98 -10.99 4.44
CA SER A 201 11.96 -11.95 4.93
C SER A 201 12.84 -11.40 6.06
N ILE A 202 13.46 -12.31 6.81
CA ILE A 202 14.33 -11.94 7.94
C ILE A 202 15.77 -11.77 7.42
N HIS A 203 16.33 -10.59 7.64
CA HIS A 203 17.73 -10.27 7.41
C HIS A 203 18.34 -9.67 8.67
N ASP A 204 19.50 -10.15 9.09
CA ASP A 204 20.23 -9.69 10.29
C ASP A 204 19.36 -9.63 11.57
N GLY A 205 18.41 -10.58 11.70
CA GLY A 205 17.53 -10.69 12.85
C GLY A 205 16.35 -9.72 12.86
N MET A 206 16.13 -8.97 11.80
CA MET A 206 14.97 -8.11 11.59
C MET A 206 14.13 -8.60 10.41
N TYR A 207 12.83 -8.47 10.51
CA TYR A 207 11.91 -8.71 9.42
C TYR A 207 11.86 -7.47 8.52
N HIS A 208 12.17 -7.68 7.25
CA HIS A 208 12.08 -6.66 6.21
C HIS A 208 10.86 -6.93 5.34
N ASP A 209 10.06 -5.92 5.14
CA ASP A 209 8.97 -5.93 4.18
C ASP A 209 9.55 -5.70 2.78
N THR A 210 9.82 -6.80 2.09
CA THR A 210 10.61 -6.77 0.84
C THR A 210 9.75 -6.73 -0.41
N HIS A 211 8.48 -7.16 -0.31
CA HIS A 211 7.57 -7.38 -1.45
C HIS A 211 8.13 -8.33 -2.52
N THR A 212 9.20 -9.05 -2.20
CA THR A 212 9.88 -9.98 -3.11
C THR A 212 9.78 -11.44 -2.70
N ASP A 213 9.31 -11.68 -1.48
CA ASP A 213 9.16 -13.00 -0.87
C ASP A 213 7.67 -13.41 -0.79
N PRO A 214 7.35 -14.71 -0.64
CA PRO A 214 5.97 -15.14 -0.40
C PRO A 214 5.40 -14.57 0.91
N ILE A 215 4.08 -14.34 0.94
CA ILE A 215 3.39 -13.91 2.16
C ILE A 215 3.53 -15.01 3.23
N PRO A 216 4.10 -14.70 4.41
CA PRO A 216 4.24 -15.68 5.47
C PRO A 216 2.88 -15.96 6.15
N GLU A 217 2.72 -17.22 6.62
CA GLU A 217 1.50 -17.67 7.30
C GLU A 217 0.99 -16.72 8.40
N PRO A 218 1.85 -16.16 9.29
CA PRO A 218 1.37 -15.24 10.32
C PRO A 218 0.71 -13.95 9.79
N VAL A 219 1.08 -13.49 8.58
CA VAL A 219 0.45 -12.34 7.93
C VAL A 219 -0.94 -12.73 7.42
N LEU A 220 -1.08 -13.93 6.83
CA LEU A 220 -2.39 -14.49 6.43
C LEU A 220 -3.30 -14.74 7.64
N GLU A 221 -2.75 -15.23 8.77
CA GLU A 221 -3.50 -15.38 10.02
C GLU A 221 -4.00 -14.02 10.55
N LEU A 222 -3.15 -12.97 10.50
CA LEU A 222 -3.53 -11.62 10.87
C LEU A 222 -4.67 -11.09 9.99
N LEU A 223 -4.58 -11.31 8.67
CA LEU A 223 -5.65 -10.97 7.71
C LEU A 223 -6.95 -11.71 8.03
N THR A 224 -6.87 -13.04 8.27
CA THR A 224 -8.04 -13.86 8.63
C THR A 224 -8.72 -13.31 9.88
N ARG A 225 -7.95 -12.99 10.90
CA ARG A 225 -8.47 -12.41 12.15
C ARG A 225 -9.08 -11.03 11.93
N PHE A 226 -8.47 -10.22 11.07
CA PHE A 226 -8.96 -8.88 10.73
C PHE A 226 -10.33 -8.92 10.03
N THR A 227 -10.55 -9.90 9.15
CA THR A 227 -11.80 -10.04 8.39
C THR A 227 -12.87 -10.87 9.10
N ALA A 228 -12.51 -11.68 10.11
CA ALA A 228 -13.43 -12.54 10.86
C ALA A 228 -14.63 -11.81 11.48
N GLY A 229 -14.49 -10.51 11.81
CA GLY A 229 -15.58 -9.67 12.32
C GLY A 229 -16.60 -9.18 11.28
N GLY A 230 -16.58 -9.73 10.07
CA GLY A 230 -17.47 -9.31 8.97
C GLY A 230 -16.98 -8.10 8.18
N ARG A 231 -15.76 -7.63 8.43
CA ARG A 231 -15.11 -6.62 7.58
C ARG A 231 -14.88 -7.20 6.18
N ARG A 232 -15.11 -6.38 5.15
CA ARG A 232 -14.91 -6.76 3.75
C ARG A 232 -14.14 -5.65 3.01
N PRO A 233 -12.91 -5.31 3.45
CA PRO A 233 -12.10 -4.34 2.75
C PRO A 233 -11.73 -4.88 1.36
N ALA A 234 -11.43 -4.00 0.43
CA ALA A 234 -10.67 -4.37 -0.75
C ALA A 234 -9.24 -4.71 -0.34
N ILE A 235 -8.67 -5.77 -0.88
CA ILE A 235 -7.32 -6.24 -0.54
C ILE A 235 -6.50 -6.38 -1.83
N MET A 236 -5.25 -5.99 -1.79
CA MET A 236 -4.36 -6.05 -2.94
C MET A 236 -3.07 -6.77 -2.58
N LEU A 237 -2.69 -7.76 -3.41
CA LEU A 237 -1.35 -8.33 -3.37
C LEU A 237 -0.36 -7.32 -3.96
N GLU A 238 0.64 -6.95 -3.19
CA GLU A 238 1.78 -6.19 -3.66
C GLU A 238 3.00 -7.09 -3.83
N ARG A 239 3.58 -7.07 -5.05
CA ARG A 239 4.76 -7.84 -5.42
C ARG A 239 5.65 -6.97 -6.29
N ASP A 240 6.84 -6.59 -5.77
CA ASP A 240 7.69 -5.57 -6.39
C ASP A 240 8.99 -6.13 -6.98
N GLY A 241 9.18 -7.44 -6.94
CA GLY A 241 10.35 -8.07 -7.51
C GLY A 241 10.40 -9.55 -7.25
N ASN A 242 11.47 -10.20 -7.71
CA ASN A 242 11.64 -11.65 -7.59
C ASN A 242 10.34 -12.40 -7.93
N TYR A 243 9.74 -11.99 -9.08
CA TYR A 243 8.41 -12.50 -9.49
C TYR A 243 8.45 -14.02 -9.61
N PRO A 244 7.56 -14.72 -8.89
CA PRO A 244 7.52 -16.17 -8.92
C PRO A 244 6.95 -16.70 -10.25
N PRO A 245 7.12 -18.01 -10.54
CA PRO A 245 6.36 -18.66 -11.58
C PRO A 245 4.84 -18.44 -11.44
N ALA A 246 4.12 -18.43 -12.57
CA ALA A 246 2.69 -18.09 -12.58
C ALA A 246 1.85 -18.87 -11.56
N LEU A 247 2.08 -20.18 -11.42
CA LEU A 247 1.34 -21.02 -10.47
C LEU A 247 1.53 -20.59 -9.02
N GLU A 248 2.75 -20.21 -8.64
CA GLU A 248 3.04 -19.74 -7.27
C GLU A 248 2.34 -18.40 -6.98
N LEU A 249 2.32 -17.49 -7.97
CA LEU A 249 1.59 -16.22 -7.83
C LEU A 249 0.07 -16.44 -7.70
N LEU A 250 -0.47 -17.42 -8.45
CA LEU A 250 -1.89 -17.78 -8.35
C LEU A 250 -2.22 -18.41 -6.99
N ASP A 251 -1.33 -19.28 -6.47
CA ASP A 251 -1.49 -19.89 -5.15
C ASP A 251 -1.45 -18.82 -4.03
N GLU A 252 -0.61 -17.79 -4.18
CA GLU A 252 -0.52 -16.67 -3.25
C GLU A 252 -1.83 -15.83 -3.25
N LEU A 253 -2.37 -15.53 -4.45
CA LEU A 253 -3.67 -14.86 -4.58
C LEU A 253 -4.83 -15.67 -3.99
N ASP A 254 -4.82 -17.00 -4.18
CA ASP A 254 -5.81 -17.90 -3.59
C ASP A 254 -5.72 -17.91 -2.05
N ALA A 255 -4.49 -17.94 -1.50
CA ALA A 255 -4.29 -17.89 -0.05
C ALA A 255 -4.84 -16.59 0.56
N ILE A 256 -4.65 -15.45 -0.13
CA ILE A 256 -5.23 -14.17 0.30
C ILE A 256 -6.76 -14.23 0.25
N ALA A 257 -7.33 -14.74 -0.85
CA ALA A 257 -8.77 -14.86 -1.01
C ALA A 257 -9.39 -15.70 0.10
N ASP A 258 -8.79 -16.85 0.39
CA ASP A 258 -9.24 -17.77 1.45
C ASP A 258 -9.12 -17.12 2.84
N ALA A 259 -7.99 -16.49 3.15
CA ALA A 259 -7.77 -15.80 4.42
C ALA A 259 -8.75 -14.64 4.65
N ALA A 260 -9.11 -13.92 3.59
CA ALA A 260 -10.01 -12.78 3.65
C ALA A 260 -11.50 -13.14 3.49
N GLY A 261 -11.82 -14.39 3.11
CA GLY A 261 -13.16 -14.80 2.74
C GLY A 261 -13.70 -14.06 1.51
N LEU A 262 -12.82 -13.84 0.52
CA LEU A 262 -13.13 -13.22 -0.77
C LEU A 262 -13.25 -14.27 -1.88
N ASP A 263 -13.87 -13.89 -2.98
CA ASP A 263 -13.89 -14.72 -4.18
C ASP A 263 -12.47 -14.79 -4.81
N ARG A 264 -12.08 -15.98 -5.24
CA ARG A 264 -10.82 -16.19 -5.96
C ARG A 264 -10.89 -15.59 -7.35
N ILE A 265 -9.82 -14.92 -7.76
CA ILE A 265 -9.67 -14.33 -9.10
C ILE A 265 -8.81 -15.20 -10.03
N THR A 266 -8.44 -16.38 -9.59
CA THR A 266 -7.58 -17.36 -10.30
C THR A 266 -8.36 -18.45 -11.00
N ALA A 267 -9.67 -18.54 -10.79
CA ALA A 267 -10.52 -19.52 -11.45
C ALA A 267 -10.48 -19.34 -12.97
N ASP A 268 -10.50 -20.48 -13.70
CA ASP A 268 -10.50 -20.52 -15.19
C ASP A 268 -9.24 -19.94 -15.87
N THR A 269 -8.14 -19.79 -15.15
CA THR A 269 -6.86 -19.41 -15.79
C THR A 269 -6.36 -20.54 -16.70
N VAL A 270 -5.61 -20.19 -17.77
CA VAL A 270 -5.01 -21.19 -18.68
C VAL A 270 -3.88 -22.00 -18.03
N TRP A 271 -3.44 -21.62 -16.84
CA TRP A 271 -2.44 -22.35 -16.05
C TRP A 271 -3.12 -23.55 -15.40
N SER A 272 -3.09 -24.70 -16.10
CA SER A 272 -3.63 -25.94 -15.54
C SER A 272 -2.83 -26.35 -14.32
N ARG A 273 -3.51 -26.46 -13.18
CA ARG A 273 -2.96 -27.16 -12.02
C ARG A 273 -2.90 -28.67 -12.36
N PRO A 274 -1.79 -29.37 -12.05
CA PRO A 274 -1.70 -30.81 -12.28
C PRO A 274 -2.72 -31.60 -11.48
#